data_bbe566ad66d01299014e64e75f520c55
#
_entry.id   bbe566ad66d01299014e64e75f520c55
#
_cell.length_a   1.000
_cell.length_b   1.000
_cell.length_c   1.000
_cell.angle_alpha   90.00
_cell.angle_beta   90.00
_cell.angle_gamma   90.00
#
_symmetry.space_group_name_H-M   'P 1'
#
loop_
_entity.id
_entity.type
_entity.pdbx_description
1 polymer ?
#
loop_
_entity_poly.entity_id
_entity_poly.type
_entity_poly.pdbx_seq_one_letter_code
_entity_poly.pdbx_strand_id
1 'polypeptide(L)'
;DVLVEQYLPQTFWIEGQVPEDFEENNLDIGIDIFKSFGYEDEEKVCTIDVPVKVRNVVLNPLDESKFFLDLWQHPSCLARMYKVELWSDIHFEIVDNYLKELASLGEKVATVIVSDYPWAGQSCYKVYKNPSNLYEYNMVSVSKGLDGKIKCNFESMDRYISIADKYKMAKEIDLFGLLGNWCAGEFGNPVEGYKDPIRVRYFDEKDKVFKFINNTNDLKEYIGLVLNHLIECGLWDRVRIIADEPNNPEVVKECIEFINSTVGTHQVKYKSATHDQNFLDRAKDEIDDMSINLKLTIQNYKDIESLKKKINDKGGILTWFVCCFPEKPNSFLSSPFVENRIIGWYTYYFGLDGFLRWDYNLWTEDPWKDSSYKF
;
A
#
# COMPACT_ATOMS: atom_id res chain seq x y z
N ASP A 1 -12.72 29.35 -9.34
CA ASP A 1 -13.83 29.33 -10.32
C ASP A 1 -14.08 27.88 -10.73
N VAL A 2 -15.34 27.48 -10.78
CA VAL A 2 -15.75 26.13 -11.18
C VAL A 2 -16.78 26.24 -12.31
N LEU A 3 -16.53 25.51 -13.41
CA LEU A 3 -17.47 25.40 -14.49
C LEU A 3 -18.61 24.45 -14.10
N VAL A 4 -19.83 24.94 -14.09
CA VAL A 4 -21.02 24.13 -13.76
C VAL A 4 -21.78 23.85 -15.04
N GLU A 5 -21.99 22.58 -15.37
CA GLU A 5 -22.78 22.16 -16.51
C GLU A 5 -24.29 22.27 -16.24
N GLN A 6 -25.04 22.67 -17.24
CA GLN A 6 -26.49 22.79 -17.14
C GLN A 6 -27.13 21.42 -16.83
N TYR A 7 -28.02 21.38 -15.84
CA TYR A 7 -28.74 20.17 -15.37
C TYR A 7 -27.94 19.11 -14.67
N LEU A 8 -26.65 19.35 -14.37
CA LEU A 8 -25.88 18.43 -13.54
C LEU A 8 -25.64 19.02 -12.14
N PRO A 9 -25.82 18.24 -11.06
CA PRO A 9 -25.45 18.67 -9.74
C PRO A 9 -23.91 18.71 -9.63
N GLN A 10 -23.39 19.82 -9.11
CA GLN A 10 -21.97 19.98 -8.81
C GLN A 10 -21.77 19.97 -7.30
N THR A 11 -20.94 19.06 -6.82
CA THR A 11 -20.56 18.98 -5.42
C THR A 11 -19.29 19.80 -5.16
N PHE A 12 -19.33 20.61 -4.12
CA PHE A 12 -18.16 21.34 -3.61
C PHE A 12 -17.79 20.77 -2.26
N TRP A 13 -16.51 20.50 -2.07
CA TRP A 13 -15.96 20.17 -0.78
C TRP A 13 -15.24 21.39 -0.22
N ILE A 14 -15.62 21.83 0.99
CA ILE A 14 -15.00 22.94 1.66
C ILE A 14 -14.39 22.42 2.96
N GLU A 15 -13.11 22.63 3.12
CA GLU A 15 -12.36 22.22 4.30
C GLU A 15 -11.83 23.46 5.02
N GLY A 16 -11.90 23.43 6.33
CA GLY A 16 -11.36 24.47 7.19
C GLY A 16 -10.73 23.89 8.45
N GLN A 17 -9.64 24.47 8.88
CA GLN A 17 -8.98 24.14 10.13
C GLN A 17 -9.19 25.24 11.15
N VAL A 18 -9.68 24.88 12.34
CA VAL A 18 -9.76 25.82 13.46
C VAL A 18 -8.34 26.00 14.03
N PRO A 19 -7.85 27.25 14.16
CA PRO A 19 -6.55 27.52 14.76
C PRO A 19 -6.46 26.98 16.19
N GLU A 20 -5.27 26.57 16.63
CA GLU A 20 -5.04 26.03 17.98
C GLU A 20 -5.30 27.06 19.08
N ASP A 21 -5.11 28.34 18.80
CA ASP A 21 -5.32 29.48 19.68
C ASP A 21 -6.76 30.04 19.65
N PHE A 22 -7.69 29.35 18.99
CA PHE A 22 -9.07 29.76 18.91
C PHE A 22 -9.79 29.51 20.24
N GLU A 23 -10.17 30.58 20.93
CA GLU A 23 -10.73 30.53 22.30
C GLU A 23 -12.27 30.47 22.36
N GLU A 24 -12.96 30.75 21.23
CA GLU A 24 -14.41 30.78 21.20
C GLU A 24 -15.03 29.39 21.00
N ASN A 25 -16.22 29.19 21.58
CA ASN A 25 -16.94 27.92 21.43
C ASN A 25 -17.80 27.82 20.16
N ASN A 26 -18.01 28.92 19.47
CA ASN A 26 -18.82 28.97 18.25
C ASN A 26 -18.10 29.79 17.19
N LEU A 27 -18.23 29.32 15.96
CA LEU A 27 -17.74 29.99 14.76
C LEU A 27 -18.85 29.96 13.72
N ASP A 28 -19.25 31.14 13.25
CA ASP A 28 -20.21 31.25 12.14
C ASP A 28 -19.46 31.45 10.83
N ILE A 29 -19.62 30.54 9.91
CA ILE A 29 -18.99 30.56 8.58
C ILE A 29 -20.06 30.91 7.56
N GLY A 30 -19.90 32.05 6.88
CA GLY A 30 -20.74 32.41 5.73
C GLY A 30 -20.08 32.00 4.42
N ILE A 31 -20.78 31.24 3.61
CA ILE A 31 -20.33 30.84 2.26
C ILE A 31 -21.17 31.57 1.24
N ASP A 32 -20.57 32.52 0.56
CA ASP A 32 -21.21 33.27 -0.52
C ASP A 32 -21.03 32.56 -1.86
N ILE A 33 -22.12 32.32 -2.58
CA ILE A 33 -22.13 31.71 -3.88
C ILE A 33 -22.43 32.76 -4.93
N PHE A 34 -21.51 32.92 -5.87
CA PHE A 34 -21.65 33.81 -7.00
C PHE A 34 -21.77 33.01 -8.32
N LYS A 35 -22.48 33.50 -9.27
CA LYS A 35 -22.50 33.02 -10.66
C LYS A 35 -21.96 34.08 -11.62
N SER A 36 -21.26 33.64 -12.64
CA SER A 36 -20.76 34.47 -13.73
C SER A 36 -20.81 33.70 -15.05
N PHE A 37 -21.09 34.35 -16.12
CA PHE A 37 -21.01 33.79 -17.48
C PHE A 37 -19.69 34.13 -18.18
N GLY A 38 -18.69 34.61 -17.44
CA GLY A 38 -17.33 34.87 -17.94
C GLY A 38 -17.15 36.20 -18.66
N TYR A 39 -18.22 36.86 -19.08
CA TYR A 39 -18.25 38.18 -19.74
C TYR A 39 -19.24 39.16 -19.11
N GLU A 40 -19.87 38.77 -18.03
CA GLU A 40 -20.80 39.55 -17.23
C GLU A 40 -20.24 39.71 -15.81
N ASP A 41 -20.73 40.74 -15.11
CA ASP A 41 -20.41 40.91 -13.70
C ASP A 41 -20.93 39.74 -12.87
N GLU A 42 -20.21 39.43 -11.80
CA GLU A 42 -20.64 38.39 -10.87
C GLU A 42 -21.93 38.78 -10.15
N GLU A 43 -22.86 37.85 -10.10
CA GLU A 43 -24.11 37.99 -9.36
C GLU A 43 -24.13 37.05 -8.15
N LYS A 44 -24.34 37.60 -6.96
CA LYS A 44 -24.49 36.77 -5.75
C LYS A 44 -25.79 36.00 -5.80
N VAL A 45 -25.70 34.69 -5.77
CA VAL A 45 -26.85 33.78 -5.81
C VAL A 45 -27.45 33.58 -4.42
N CYS A 46 -26.60 33.28 -3.44
CA CYS A 46 -27.03 33.06 -2.05
C CYS A 46 -25.83 33.10 -1.08
N THR A 47 -26.16 33.18 0.19
CA THR A 47 -25.25 32.89 1.29
C THR A 47 -25.73 31.63 2.00
N ILE A 48 -24.82 30.76 2.34
CA ILE A 48 -25.09 29.60 3.21
C ILE A 48 -24.39 29.85 4.52
N ASP A 49 -25.16 29.99 5.60
CA ASP A 49 -24.62 30.15 6.94
C ASP A 49 -24.40 28.77 7.58
N VAL A 50 -23.18 28.49 8.02
CA VAL A 50 -22.80 27.25 8.68
C VAL A 50 -22.36 27.52 10.10
N PRO A 51 -23.24 27.33 11.08
CA PRO A 51 -22.86 27.46 12.50
C PRO A 51 -21.99 26.26 12.90
N VAL A 52 -20.78 26.53 13.36
CA VAL A 52 -19.81 25.52 13.81
C VAL A 52 -19.63 25.64 15.33
N LYS A 53 -19.85 24.53 16.01
CA LYS A 53 -19.57 24.46 17.46
C LYS A 53 -18.16 23.87 17.64
N VAL A 54 -17.26 24.72 18.12
CA VAL A 54 -15.90 24.31 18.48
C VAL A 54 -15.92 23.60 19.82
N ARG A 55 -15.31 22.41 19.87
CA ARG A 55 -15.18 21.63 21.11
C ARG A 55 -13.79 21.82 21.66
N ASN A 56 -13.65 21.85 22.99
CA ASN A 56 -12.34 21.84 23.65
C ASN A 56 -11.73 20.44 23.60
N VAL A 57 -11.45 19.97 22.39
CA VAL A 57 -10.80 18.70 22.10
C VAL A 57 -9.84 18.93 20.96
N VAL A 58 -8.57 18.70 21.21
CA VAL A 58 -7.53 18.71 20.18
C VAL A 58 -7.33 17.27 19.70
N LEU A 59 -7.44 17.06 18.39
CA LEU A 59 -7.13 15.77 17.79
C LEU A 59 -5.62 15.59 17.71
N ASN A 60 -5.15 14.40 18.02
CA ASN A 60 -3.74 14.07 17.82
C ASN A 60 -3.36 14.23 16.35
N PRO A 61 -2.10 14.58 16.06
CA PRO A 61 -1.57 14.52 14.71
C PRO A 61 -1.83 13.15 14.07
N LEU A 62 -2.05 13.12 12.76
CA LEU A 62 -2.42 11.87 12.06
C LEU A 62 -1.33 10.80 12.16
N ASP A 63 -0.06 11.18 12.22
CA ASP A 63 1.06 10.27 12.46
C ASP A 63 1.01 9.59 13.85
N GLU A 64 0.32 10.20 14.83
CA GLU A 64 0.10 9.67 16.16
C GLU A 64 -1.29 9.01 16.33
N SER A 65 -2.14 9.07 15.30
CA SER A 65 -3.46 8.45 15.30
C SER A 65 -3.35 6.94 15.55
N LYS A 66 -4.29 6.40 16.33
CA LYS A 66 -4.43 4.95 16.55
C LYS A 66 -4.99 4.22 15.34
N PHE A 67 -5.61 4.93 14.41
CA PHE A 67 -6.12 4.33 13.18
C PHE A 67 -4.92 3.94 12.31
N PHE A 68 -4.76 2.65 12.05
CA PHE A 68 -3.70 2.13 11.22
C PHE A 68 -4.14 2.13 9.76
N LEU A 69 -3.67 3.12 9.01
CA LEU A 69 -3.90 3.22 7.58
C LEU A 69 -2.74 2.56 6.83
N ASP A 70 -3.07 1.70 5.87
CA ASP A 70 -2.13 0.96 5.04
C ASP A 70 -2.59 1.00 3.58
N LEU A 71 -2.04 1.91 2.81
CA LEU A 71 -2.32 2.08 1.39
C LEU A 71 -1.08 1.71 0.58
N TRP A 72 -1.11 0.57 -0.09
CA TRP A 72 0.07 0.05 -0.80
C TRP A 72 0.49 0.97 -1.94
N GLN A 73 1.78 1.27 -1.99
CA GLN A 73 2.38 2.16 -2.95
C GLN A 73 2.98 1.38 -4.12
N HIS A 74 2.88 1.95 -5.33
CA HIS A 74 3.37 1.38 -6.59
C HIS A 74 4.36 2.35 -7.25
N PRO A 75 5.60 2.46 -6.76
CA PRO A 75 6.54 3.48 -7.24
C PRO A 75 6.97 3.31 -8.69
N SER A 76 7.11 2.07 -9.19
CA SER A 76 7.46 1.86 -10.60
C SER A 76 6.39 2.35 -11.56
N CYS A 77 5.14 2.33 -11.12
CA CYS A 77 4.02 2.86 -11.88
C CYS A 77 4.17 4.38 -12.09
N LEU A 78 4.65 5.11 -11.08
CA LEU A 78 4.90 6.54 -11.20
C LEU A 78 5.96 6.85 -12.28
N ALA A 79 7.05 6.09 -12.32
CA ALA A 79 8.07 6.27 -13.35
C ALA A 79 7.50 6.08 -14.76
N ARG A 80 6.64 5.07 -14.95
CA ARG A 80 5.96 4.82 -16.24
C ARG A 80 5.01 5.94 -16.61
N MET A 81 4.17 6.37 -15.67
CA MET A 81 3.17 7.42 -15.92
C MET A 81 3.82 8.76 -16.25
N TYR A 82 4.85 9.15 -15.51
CA TYR A 82 5.58 10.40 -15.72
C TYR A 82 6.66 10.29 -16.81
N LYS A 83 6.89 9.08 -17.37
CA LYS A 83 7.87 8.81 -18.44
C LYS A 83 9.29 9.24 -18.05
N VAL A 84 9.67 8.94 -16.83
CA VAL A 84 11.01 9.18 -16.29
C VAL A 84 11.76 7.87 -16.09
N GLU A 85 13.07 7.94 -16.03
CA GLU A 85 13.91 6.78 -15.75
C GLU A 85 13.66 6.29 -14.32
N LEU A 86 13.44 4.97 -14.19
CA LEU A 86 13.20 4.31 -12.92
C LEU A 86 14.39 4.51 -11.96
N TRP A 87 14.10 4.91 -10.73
CA TRP A 87 15.05 5.19 -9.65
C TRP A 87 16.01 6.36 -9.92
N SER A 88 15.74 7.21 -10.94
CA SER A 88 16.45 8.47 -11.16
C SER A 88 16.07 9.53 -10.10
N ASP A 89 16.85 10.62 -10.04
CA ASP A 89 16.55 11.73 -9.13
C ASP A 89 15.17 12.33 -9.38
N ILE A 90 14.80 12.51 -10.65
CA ILE A 90 13.47 13.02 -11.04
C ILE A 90 12.36 12.05 -10.58
N HIS A 91 12.59 10.72 -10.70
CA HIS A 91 11.63 9.75 -10.18
C HIS A 91 11.45 9.88 -8.67
N PHE A 92 12.54 10.03 -7.91
CA PHE A 92 12.47 10.22 -6.47
C PHE A 92 11.84 11.56 -6.04
N GLU A 93 11.98 12.63 -6.83
CA GLU A 93 11.24 13.88 -6.62
C GLU A 93 9.73 13.67 -6.76
N ILE A 94 9.29 12.86 -7.72
CA ILE A 94 7.88 12.49 -7.89
C ILE A 94 7.42 11.64 -6.70
N VAL A 95 8.19 10.62 -6.32
CA VAL A 95 7.90 9.76 -5.16
C VAL A 95 7.78 10.58 -3.88
N ASP A 96 8.69 11.55 -3.65
CA ASP A 96 8.66 12.44 -2.47
C ASP A 96 7.32 13.18 -2.38
N ASN A 97 6.82 13.71 -3.49
CA ASN A 97 5.53 14.40 -3.53
C ASN A 97 4.35 13.45 -3.21
N TYR A 98 4.34 12.24 -3.78
CA TYR A 98 3.29 11.26 -3.51
C TYR A 98 3.31 10.78 -2.06
N LEU A 99 4.48 10.50 -1.49
CA LEU A 99 4.60 10.07 -0.10
C LEU A 99 4.25 11.19 0.88
N LYS A 100 4.56 12.45 0.55
CA LYS A 100 4.13 13.61 1.32
C LYS A 100 2.60 13.70 1.42
N GLU A 101 1.91 13.59 0.29
CA GLU A 101 0.44 13.62 0.26
C GLU A 101 -0.15 12.41 1.01
N LEU A 102 0.43 11.23 0.82
CA LEU A 102 -0.02 10.01 1.49
C LEU A 102 0.15 10.12 3.02
N ALA A 103 1.27 10.65 3.49
CA ALA A 103 1.50 10.91 4.90
C ALA A 103 0.47 11.88 5.51
N SER A 104 0.00 12.86 4.71
CA SER A 104 -1.04 13.79 5.15
C SER A 104 -2.39 13.12 5.42
N LEU A 105 -2.61 11.90 4.91
CA LEU A 105 -3.77 11.06 5.19
C LEU A 105 -3.59 10.21 6.46
N GLY A 106 -2.41 10.20 7.06
CA GLY A 106 -2.08 9.40 8.24
C GLY A 106 -1.60 7.99 7.93
N GLU A 107 -1.04 7.77 6.76
CA GLU A 107 -0.39 6.51 6.37
C GLU A 107 0.67 6.06 7.38
N LYS A 108 0.77 4.75 7.59
CA LYS A 108 1.69 4.14 8.56
C LYS A 108 2.74 3.23 7.93
N VAL A 109 2.59 2.88 6.68
CA VAL A 109 3.34 1.80 6.03
C VAL A 109 4.13 2.30 4.82
N ALA A 110 5.39 1.93 4.72
CA ALA A 110 6.18 2.06 3.51
C ALA A 110 6.17 0.73 2.74
N THR A 111 5.65 0.73 1.53
CA THR A 111 5.65 -0.44 0.64
C THR A 111 6.98 -0.56 -0.07
N VAL A 112 7.78 -1.57 0.25
CA VAL A 112 9.11 -1.82 -0.32
C VAL A 112 9.09 -3.06 -1.21
N ILE A 113 9.42 -2.90 -2.48
CA ILE A 113 9.40 -3.98 -3.47
C ILE A 113 10.79 -4.60 -3.56
N VAL A 114 10.92 -5.89 -3.24
CA VAL A 114 12.19 -6.62 -3.22
C VAL A 114 12.23 -7.81 -4.19
N SER A 115 11.37 -7.81 -5.19
CA SER A 115 11.44 -8.66 -6.38
C SER A 115 10.70 -7.99 -7.54
N ASP A 116 10.82 -8.49 -8.76
CA ASP A 116 9.98 -8.00 -9.86
C ASP A 116 8.56 -8.57 -9.67
N TYR A 117 7.65 -7.75 -9.13
CA TYR A 117 6.32 -8.15 -8.69
C TYR A 117 5.24 -7.85 -9.73
N PRO A 118 4.52 -8.86 -10.27
CA PRO A 118 3.60 -8.68 -11.39
C PRO A 118 2.21 -8.20 -10.94
N TRP A 119 2.13 -7.16 -10.16
CA TRP A 119 0.87 -6.71 -9.55
C TRP A 119 -0.21 -6.36 -10.55
N ALA A 120 0.16 -5.64 -11.60
CA ALA A 120 -0.79 -5.24 -12.60
C ALA A 120 -1.16 -6.35 -13.60
N GLY A 121 -0.57 -7.54 -13.49
CA GLY A 121 -1.01 -8.76 -14.16
C GLY A 121 -2.27 -9.36 -13.58
N GLN A 122 -2.81 -8.74 -12.55
CA GLN A 122 -4.06 -9.16 -11.94
C GLN A 122 -5.25 -8.94 -12.89
N SER A 123 -6.27 -9.74 -12.71
CA SER A 123 -7.51 -9.68 -13.50
C SER A 123 -8.28 -8.35 -13.39
N CYS A 124 -7.83 -7.44 -12.55
CA CYS A 124 -8.39 -6.10 -12.37
C CYS A 124 -8.12 -5.14 -13.53
N TYR A 125 -7.14 -5.43 -14.40
CA TYR A 125 -6.79 -4.58 -15.53
C TYR A 125 -7.41 -5.04 -16.84
N LYS A 126 -7.80 -4.08 -17.65
CA LYS A 126 -8.08 -4.34 -19.06
C LYS A 126 -6.77 -4.52 -19.83
N VAL A 127 -6.85 -5.30 -20.87
CA VAL A 127 -5.85 -5.68 -21.87
C VAL A 127 -4.61 -4.79 -22.01
N TYR A 128 -3.45 -5.39 -22.02
CA TYR A 128 -2.18 -4.70 -22.11
C TYR A 128 -1.42 -5.10 -23.36
N LYS A 129 -0.93 -4.10 -24.08
CA LYS A 129 -0.03 -4.30 -25.21
C LYS A 129 1.35 -4.75 -24.77
N ASN A 130 1.77 -4.33 -23.58
CA ASN A 130 3.11 -4.61 -23.04
C ASN A 130 3.02 -5.22 -21.64
N PRO A 131 3.14 -6.55 -21.48
CA PRO A 131 3.13 -7.20 -20.17
C PRO A 131 4.18 -6.66 -19.18
N SER A 132 5.29 -6.12 -19.65
CA SER A 132 6.32 -5.51 -18.80
C SER A 132 5.82 -4.30 -17.99
N ASN A 133 4.76 -3.63 -18.46
CA ASN A 133 4.13 -2.52 -17.72
C ASN A 133 3.30 -3.00 -16.53
N LEU A 134 3.15 -4.31 -16.37
CA LEU A 134 2.42 -4.93 -15.27
C LEU A 134 3.29 -5.18 -14.03
N TYR A 135 4.59 -4.92 -14.09
CA TYR A 135 5.48 -5.15 -12.97
C TYR A 135 5.71 -3.90 -12.13
N GLU A 136 5.75 -4.12 -10.81
CA GLU A 136 6.52 -3.29 -9.90
C GLU A 136 7.93 -3.87 -9.85
N TYR A 137 8.92 -3.04 -10.10
CA TYR A 137 10.31 -3.47 -10.19
C TYR A 137 11.02 -3.43 -8.85
N ASN A 138 11.91 -4.39 -8.66
CA ASN A 138 12.76 -4.50 -7.49
C ASN A 138 13.50 -3.17 -7.20
N MET A 139 13.42 -2.71 -5.96
CA MET A 139 14.18 -1.54 -5.48
C MET A 139 15.66 -1.88 -5.21
N VAL A 140 16.00 -3.17 -5.15
CA VAL A 140 17.36 -3.65 -4.95
C VAL A 140 17.99 -3.96 -6.31
N SER A 141 19.10 -3.31 -6.63
CA SER A 141 19.87 -3.66 -7.82
C SER A 141 20.75 -4.89 -7.53
N VAL A 142 20.59 -5.94 -8.31
CA VAL A 142 21.25 -7.22 -8.09
C VAL A 142 22.22 -7.54 -9.20
N SER A 143 23.43 -7.99 -8.85
CA SER A 143 24.39 -8.54 -9.80
C SER A 143 24.96 -9.89 -9.30
N LYS A 144 25.46 -10.69 -10.23
CA LYS A 144 26.22 -11.89 -9.91
C LYS A 144 27.65 -11.72 -10.40
N GLY A 145 28.56 -11.67 -9.43
CA GLY A 145 29.98 -11.42 -9.71
C GLY A 145 30.68 -12.55 -10.46
N LEU A 146 31.91 -12.30 -10.93
CA LEU A 146 32.75 -13.31 -11.56
C LEU A 146 33.07 -14.47 -10.61
N ASP A 147 33.00 -14.27 -9.31
CA ASP A 147 33.12 -15.26 -8.25
C ASP A 147 31.85 -16.12 -8.04
N GLY A 148 30.82 -15.84 -8.79
CA GLY A 148 29.55 -16.53 -8.74
C GLY A 148 28.62 -16.08 -7.60
N LYS A 149 29.01 -15.10 -6.78
CA LYS A 149 28.22 -14.61 -5.64
C LYS A 149 27.24 -13.53 -6.05
N ILE A 150 26.12 -13.50 -5.36
CA ILE A 150 25.11 -12.43 -5.46
C ILE A 150 25.64 -11.19 -4.74
N LYS A 151 25.47 -10.03 -5.37
CA LYS A 151 25.78 -8.72 -4.81
C LYS A 151 24.56 -7.82 -4.96
N CYS A 152 24.24 -7.07 -3.93
CA CYS A 152 23.12 -6.14 -3.88
C CYS A 152 23.60 -4.70 -3.68
N ASN A 153 22.94 -3.77 -4.38
CA ASN A 153 22.98 -2.34 -4.08
C ASN A 153 21.60 -1.92 -3.61
N PHE A 154 21.54 -1.36 -2.41
CA PHE A 154 20.32 -1.00 -1.70
C PHE A 154 19.96 0.48 -1.80
N GLU A 155 20.72 1.28 -2.55
CA GLU A 155 20.58 2.74 -2.60
C GLU A 155 19.15 3.21 -2.87
N SER A 156 18.45 2.59 -3.84
CA SER A 156 17.07 2.97 -4.17
C SER A 156 16.09 2.61 -3.06
N MET A 157 16.27 1.45 -2.44
CA MET A 157 15.46 1.01 -1.30
C MET A 157 15.66 1.94 -0.09
N ASP A 158 16.91 2.22 0.26
CA ASP A 158 17.26 3.08 1.40
C ASP A 158 16.74 4.50 1.20
N ARG A 159 16.88 5.02 -0.03
CA ARG A 159 16.34 6.35 -0.39
C ARG A 159 14.82 6.40 -0.25
N TYR A 160 14.13 5.37 -0.72
CA TYR A 160 12.66 5.29 -0.58
C TYR A 160 12.23 5.26 0.88
N ILE A 161 12.85 4.42 1.71
CA ILE A 161 12.57 4.35 3.15
C ILE A 161 12.88 5.69 3.83
N SER A 162 13.99 6.34 3.46
CA SER A 162 14.36 7.65 4.01
C SER A 162 13.33 8.74 3.69
N ILE A 163 12.74 8.74 2.49
CA ILE A 163 11.65 9.65 2.13
C ILE A 163 10.41 9.37 2.98
N ALA A 164 10.05 8.10 3.15
CA ALA A 164 8.93 7.71 4.00
C ALA A 164 9.14 8.12 5.47
N ASP A 165 10.36 7.95 5.99
CA ASP A 165 10.75 8.39 7.34
C ASP A 165 10.71 9.92 7.51
N LYS A 166 11.12 10.68 6.49
CA LYS A 166 11.03 12.15 6.46
C LYS A 166 9.61 12.64 6.78
N TYR A 167 8.60 11.92 6.33
CA TYR A 167 7.19 12.22 6.56
C TYR A 167 6.56 11.41 7.71
N LYS A 168 7.36 10.66 8.48
CA LYS A 168 6.95 9.82 9.62
C LYS A 168 5.92 8.73 9.27
N MET A 169 5.82 8.35 8.02
CA MET A 169 4.87 7.31 7.59
C MET A 169 5.45 5.88 7.66
N ALA A 170 6.75 5.69 7.72
CA ALA A 170 7.33 4.35 7.82
C ALA A 170 7.35 3.82 9.28
N LYS A 171 6.18 3.78 9.94
CA LYS A 171 6.04 3.07 11.22
C LYS A 171 6.20 1.56 11.03
N GLU A 172 5.82 1.09 9.86
CA GLU A 172 5.99 -0.26 9.36
C GLU A 172 6.60 -0.21 7.96
N ILE A 173 7.41 -1.22 7.63
CA ILE A 173 8.07 -1.39 6.33
C ILE A 173 7.64 -2.75 5.81
N ASP A 174 6.77 -2.77 4.82
CA ASP A 174 6.27 -3.99 4.20
C ASP A 174 7.13 -4.39 3.00
N LEU A 175 7.79 -5.56 3.11
CA LEU A 175 8.56 -6.14 2.02
C LEU A 175 7.66 -7.01 1.13
N PHE A 176 7.46 -6.54 -0.09
CA PHE A 176 6.69 -7.26 -1.11
C PHE A 176 7.57 -8.06 -2.05
N GLY A 177 7.06 -9.22 -2.43
CA GLY A 177 7.63 -10.03 -3.49
C GLY A 177 8.43 -11.23 -3.03
N LEU A 178 8.56 -11.47 -1.71
CA LEU A 178 9.26 -12.66 -1.20
C LEU A 178 8.33 -13.87 -1.07
N LEU A 179 7.07 -13.68 -0.71
CA LEU A 179 6.07 -14.74 -0.64
C LEU A 179 4.65 -14.21 -0.85
N GLY A 180 3.69 -15.10 -1.09
CA GLY A 180 2.29 -14.78 -1.28
C GLY A 180 2.05 -13.87 -2.48
N ASN A 181 2.77 -14.11 -3.57
CA ASN A 181 2.77 -13.26 -4.75
C ASN A 181 1.51 -13.47 -5.57
N TRP A 182 0.54 -12.57 -5.44
CA TRP A 182 -0.71 -12.60 -6.20
C TRP A 182 -0.45 -12.73 -7.71
N CYS A 183 -1.17 -13.63 -8.37
CA CYS A 183 -1.06 -13.90 -9.82
C CYS A 183 0.36 -14.19 -10.35
N ALA A 184 1.38 -14.32 -9.51
CA ALA A 184 2.74 -14.57 -9.99
C ALA A 184 2.86 -15.88 -10.78
N GLY A 185 2.02 -16.87 -10.49
CA GLY A 185 1.96 -18.14 -11.22
C GLY A 185 1.63 -18.01 -12.70
N GLU A 186 0.93 -16.96 -13.12
CA GLU A 186 0.61 -16.67 -14.52
C GLU A 186 1.87 -16.33 -15.34
N PHE A 187 2.91 -15.80 -14.69
CA PHE A 187 4.19 -15.43 -15.29
C PHE A 187 5.26 -16.52 -15.16
N GLY A 188 4.90 -17.66 -14.58
CA GLY A 188 5.79 -18.77 -14.31
C GLY A 188 6.74 -18.53 -13.13
N ASN A 189 7.32 -19.59 -12.61
CA ASN A 189 8.29 -19.56 -11.54
C ASN A 189 9.69 -19.93 -12.05
N PRO A 190 10.63 -18.99 -12.13
CA PRO A 190 11.99 -19.30 -12.58
C PRO A 190 12.83 -20.03 -11.53
N VAL A 191 12.43 -20.03 -10.24
CA VAL A 191 13.24 -20.61 -9.15
C VAL A 191 12.80 -22.05 -8.89
N GLU A 192 13.63 -23.01 -9.29
CA GLU A 192 13.41 -24.40 -8.97
C GLU A 192 13.55 -24.65 -7.47
N GLY A 193 12.56 -25.31 -6.88
CA GLY A 193 12.57 -25.69 -5.46
C GLY A 193 12.03 -24.63 -4.49
N TYR A 194 11.70 -23.43 -4.93
CA TYR A 194 10.95 -22.45 -4.16
C TYR A 194 9.47 -22.51 -4.56
N LYS A 195 8.58 -22.69 -3.62
CA LYS A 195 7.19 -23.06 -3.90
C LYS A 195 6.32 -21.92 -4.40
N ASP A 196 6.59 -20.70 -3.94
CA ASP A 196 5.87 -19.51 -4.38
C ASP A 196 6.61 -18.84 -5.55
N PRO A 197 5.94 -18.52 -6.66
CA PRO A 197 6.61 -17.90 -7.80
C PRO A 197 7.26 -16.57 -7.44
N ILE A 198 8.57 -16.45 -7.67
CA ILE A 198 9.35 -15.25 -7.40
C ILE A 198 10.28 -14.93 -8.57
N ARG A 199 10.46 -13.63 -8.85
CA ARG A 199 11.36 -13.17 -9.90
C ARG A 199 12.34 -12.14 -9.35
N VAL A 200 13.60 -12.52 -9.23
CA VAL A 200 14.70 -11.62 -8.92
C VAL A 200 15.62 -11.54 -10.12
N ARG A 201 15.62 -10.39 -10.77
CA ARG A 201 16.49 -10.12 -11.92
C ARG A 201 17.85 -9.67 -11.43
N TYR A 202 18.91 -10.20 -12.04
CA TYR A 202 20.30 -9.78 -11.76
C TYR A 202 21.09 -9.56 -13.05
N PHE A 203 22.08 -8.69 -12.99
CA PHE A 203 23.06 -8.53 -14.04
C PHE A 203 24.18 -9.56 -13.86
N ASP A 204 24.39 -10.43 -14.86
CA ASP A 204 25.46 -11.41 -14.85
C ASP A 204 26.75 -10.76 -15.35
N GLU A 205 27.74 -10.57 -14.46
CA GLU A 205 29.00 -9.90 -14.79
C GLU A 205 29.84 -10.73 -15.79
N LYS A 206 29.67 -12.02 -15.84
CA LYS A 206 30.38 -12.91 -16.78
C LYS A 206 29.83 -12.81 -18.19
N ASP A 207 28.51 -12.96 -18.31
CA ASP A 207 27.83 -13.03 -19.62
C ASP A 207 27.38 -11.65 -20.11
N LYS A 208 27.45 -10.61 -19.25
CA LYS A 208 27.08 -9.22 -19.55
C LYS A 208 25.61 -9.05 -19.98
N VAL A 209 24.74 -9.86 -19.43
CA VAL A 209 23.29 -9.84 -19.69
C VAL A 209 22.49 -9.93 -18.40
N PHE A 210 21.23 -9.50 -18.45
CA PHE A 210 20.30 -9.73 -17.36
C PHE A 210 19.74 -11.13 -17.39
N LYS A 211 19.66 -11.76 -16.21
CA LYS A 211 19.08 -13.08 -15.97
C LYS A 211 18.15 -13.02 -14.75
N PHE A 212 17.38 -14.09 -14.53
CA PHE A 212 16.63 -14.29 -13.31
C PHE A 212 17.32 -15.35 -12.44
N ILE A 213 17.26 -15.17 -11.12
CA ILE A 213 17.62 -16.22 -10.18
C ILE A 213 16.72 -17.43 -10.46
N ASN A 214 17.34 -18.60 -10.59
CA ASN A 214 16.66 -19.84 -11.00
C ASN A 214 16.91 -21.03 -10.07
N ASN A 215 17.60 -20.80 -8.96
CA ASN A 215 17.91 -21.83 -7.97
C ASN A 215 17.78 -21.28 -6.53
N THR A 216 17.55 -22.18 -5.59
CA THR A 216 17.32 -21.84 -4.19
C THR A 216 18.56 -21.32 -3.46
N ASN A 217 19.77 -21.68 -3.89
CA ASN A 217 20.99 -21.20 -3.24
C ASN A 217 21.19 -19.72 -3.49
N ASP A 218 21.12 -19.30 -4.76
CA ASP A 218 21.20 -17.88 -5.12
C ASP A 218 20.04 -17.08 -4.50
N LEU A 219 18.83 -17.66 -4.45
CA LEU A 219 17.68 -17.02 -3.81
C LEU A 219 17.90 -16.86 -2.31
N LYS A 220 18.42 -17.87 -1.64
CA LYS A 220 18.74 -17.81 -0.20
C LYS A 220 19.79 -16.75 0.10
N GLU A 221 20.83 -16.66 -0.74
CA GLU A 221 21.86 -15.62 -0.62
C GLU A 221 21.25 -14.23 -0.80
N TYR A 222 20.42 -14.04 -1.83
CA TYR A 222 19.72 -12.78 -2.09
C TYR A 222 18.83 -12.35 -0.92
N ILE A 223 17.92 -13.22 -0.46
CA ILE A 223 17.03 -12.91 0.67
C ILE A 223 17.86 -12.59 1.93
N GLY A 224 18.88 -13.38 2.20
CA GLY A 224 19.78 -13.13 3.33
C GLY A 224 20.45 -11.76 3.25
N LEU A 225 20.93 -11.33 2.08
CA LEU A 225 21.52 -10.00 1.88
C LEU A 225 20.49 -8.88 2.15
N VAL A 226 19.28 -9.00 1.62
CA VAL A 226 18.21 -7.99 1.81
C VAL A 226 17.86 -7.86 3.30
N LEU A 227 17.58 -8.97 3.96
CA LEU A 227 17.12 -8.94 5.36
C LEU A 227 18.25 -8.52 6.32
N ASN A 228 19.49 -8.99 6.11
CA ASN A 228 20.62 -8.56 6.93
C ASN A 228 20.93 -7.06 6.75
N HIS A 229 20.79 -6.52 5.54
CA HIS A 229 20.93 -5.07 5.34
C HIS A 229 19.94 -4.27 6.19
N LEU A 230 18.68 -4.68 6.25
CA LEU A 230 17.66 -4.02 7.08
C LEU A 230 17.95 -4.17 8.59
N ILE A 231 18.53 -5.29 9.01
CA ILE A 231 19.02 -5.49 10.39
C ILE A 231 20.16 -4.52 10.68
N GLU A 232 21.16 -4.45 9.80
CA GLU A 232 22.34 -3.57 9.94
C GLU A 232 21.98 -2.09 9.95
N CYS A 233 20.93 -1.70 9.20
CA CYS A 233 20.38 -0.35 9.22
C CYS A 233 19.53 -0.04 10.46
N GLY A 234 19.29 -0.98 11.35
CA GLY A 234 18.47 -0.79 12.56
C GLY A 234 16.98 -0.66 12.29
N LEU A 235 16.50 -1.16 11.15
CA LEU A 235 15.09 -1.05 10.70
C LEU A 235 14.24 -2.26 11.09
N TRP A 236 14.86 -3.32 11.60
CA TRP A 236 14.28 -4.66 11.72
C TRP A 236 12.96 -4.73 12.50
N ASP A 237 12.83 -3.98 13.55
CA ASP A 237 11.61 -3.99 14.39
C ASP A 237 10.36 -3.53 13.63
N ARG A 238 10.56 -2.72 12.58
CA ARG A 238 9.49 -2.17 11.72
C ARG A 238 9.19 -3.06 10.50
N VAL A 239 10.06 -4.02 10.18
CA VAL A 239 9.94 -4.83 8.97
C VAL A 239 8.86 -5.89 9.11
N ARG A 240 8.06 -6.03 8.05
CA ARG A 240 7.13 -7.15 7.80
C ARG A 240 7.40 -7.73 6.42
N ILE A 241 7.32 -9.03 6.28
CA ILE A 241 7.24 -9.68 4.98
C ILE A 241 5.78 -9.97 4.70
N ILE A 242 5.25 -9.38 3.64
CA ILE A 242 3.83 -9.45 3.34
C ILE A 242 3.50 -10.51 2.30
N ALA A 243 2.39 -11.22 2.51
CA ALA A 243 1.74 -12.13 1.58
C ALA A 243 0.41 -11.53 1.11
N ASP A 244 0.28 -11.30 -0.21
CA ASP A 244 -0.89 -10.72 -0.84
C ASP A 244 -1.88 -11.82 -1.25
N GLU A 245 -2.92 -12.02 -0.46
CA GLU A 245 -4.01 -12.97 -0.66
C GLU A 245 -3.57 -14.40 -1.07
N PRO A 246 -2.64 -15.02 -0.33
CA PRO A 246 -2.16 -16.35 -0.66
C PRO A 246 -3.28 -17.40 -0.53
N ASN A 247 -3.31 -18.33 -1.49
CA ASN A 247 -4.36 -19.35 -1.55
C ASN A 247 -4.00 -20.65 -0.84
N ASN A 248 -2.71 -20.89 -0.57
CA ASN A 248 -2.23 -22.15 -0.02
C ASN A 248 -1.41 -21.95 1.25
N PRO A 249 -1.98 -22.23 2.44
CA PRO A 249 -1.28 -22.07 3.71
C PRO A 249 -0.01 -22.92 3.84
N GLU A 250 0.02 -24.11 3.24
CA GLU A 250 1.20 -24.99 3.30
C GLU A 250 2.37 -24.40 2.51
N VAL A 251 2.10 -23.85 1.32
CA VAL A 251 3.11 -23.17 0.51
C VAL A 251 3.68 -21.96 1.27
N VAL A 252 2.81 -21.17 1.90
CA VAL A 252 3.25 -20.02 2.71
C VAL A 252 4.14 -20.48 3.86
N LYS A 253 3.78 -21.55 4.54
CA LYS A 253 4.58 -22.11 5.65
C LYS A 253 5.96 -22.57 5.18
N GLU A 254 6.04 -23.32 4.07
CA GLU A 254 7.32 -23.73 3.50
C GLU A 254 8.19 -22.53 3.12
N CYS A 255 7.60 -21.46 2.56
CA CYS A 255 8.32 -20.24 2.23
C CYS A 255 8.77 -19.47 3.49
N ILE A 256 7.97 -19.41 4.53
CA ILE A 256 8.32 -18.85 5.83
C ILE A 256 9.55 -19.59 6.43
N GLU A 257 9.53 -20.92 6.42
CA GLU A 257 10.65 -21.74 6.90
C GLU A 257 11.93 -21.46 6.09
N PHE A 258 11.81 -21.34 4.77
CA PHE A 258 12.91 -20.99 3.89
C PHE A 258 13.50 -19.61 4.22
N ILE A 259 12.65 -18.59 4.32
CA ILE A 259 13.04 -17.20 4.62
C ILE A 259 13.70 -17.13 6.01
N ASN A 260 13.09 -17.74 7.03
CA ASN A 260 13.64 -17.77 8.38
C ASN A 260 15.05 -18.38 8.42
N SER A 261 15.34 -19.34 7.54
CA SER A 261 16.67 -19.94 7.44
C SER A 261 17.77 -18.98 6.95
N THR A 262 17.43 -17.77 6.50
CA THR A 262 18.40 -16.79 5.96
C THR A 262 18.91 -15.78 6.99
N VAL A 263 18.22 -15.61 8.12
CA VAL A 263 18.50 -14.52 9.10
C VAL A 263 18.97 -15.03 10.47
N GLY A 264 19.38 -16.27 10.57
CA GLY A 264 19.93 -16.84 11.80
C GLY A 264 18.91 -16.86 12.95
N THR A 265 19.18 -16.12 14.03
CA THR A 265 18.33 -16.08 15.23
C THR A 265 17.33 -14.92 15.25
N HIS A 266 17.34 -14.07 14.25
CA HIS A 266 16.41 -12.95 14.17
C HIS A 266 14.99 -13.45 13.84
N GLN A 267 14.02 -13.01 14.61
CA GLN A 267 12.62 -13.33 14.35
C GLN A 267 12.11 -12.46 13.19
N VAL A 268 11.65 -13.11 12.13
CA VAL A 268 10.94 -12.45 11.04
C VAL A 268 9.48 -12.28 11.41
N LYS A 269 8.90 -11.14 11.12
CA LYS A 269 7.48 -10.89 11.27
C LYS A 269 6.80 -10.93 9.91
N TYR A 270 5.63 -11.56 9.88
CA TYR A 270 4.86 -11.77 8.66
C TYR A 270 3.51 -11.08 8.73
N LYS A 271 3.10 -10.53 7.59
CA LYS A 271 1.80 -9.89 7.40
C LYS A 271 1.07 -10.55 6.24
N SER A 272 -0.24 -10.65 6.31
CA SER A 272 -1.03 -11.15 5.19
C SER A 272 -2.35 -10.41 5.04
N ALA A 273 -2.72 -10.10 3.80
CA ALA A 273 -4.09 -9.81 3.43
C ALA A 273 -4.78 -11.13 3.03
N THR A 274 -6.04 -11.35 3.40
CA THR A 274 -6.77 -12.55 3.00
C THR A 274 -8.27 -12.35 2.86
N HIS A 275 -8.85 -13.03 1.88
CA HIS A 275 -10.30 -13.18 1.70
C HIS A 275 -10.77 -14.63 1.91
N ASP A 276 -9.86 -15.55 2.24
CA ASP A 276 -10.11 -16.98 2.39
C ASP A 276 -10.18 -17.39 3.86
N GLN A 277 -11.33 -17.93 4.28
CA GLN A 277 -11.54 -18.41 5.64
C GLN A 277 -10.63 -19.58 5.99
N ASN A 278 -10.36 -20.50 5.04
CA ASN A 278 -9.49 -21.64 5.29
C ASN A 278 -8.04 -21.16 5.52
N PHE A 279 -7.59 -20.16 4.75
CA PHE A 279 -6.28 -19.54 4.98
C PHE A 279 -6.22 -18.88 6.35
N LEU A 280 -7.22 -18.07 6.71
CA LEU A 280 -7.31 -17.40 8.01
C LEU A 280 -7.21 -18.41 9.17
N ASP A 281 -7.95 -19.53 9.10
CA ASP A 281 -7.99 -20.53 10.16
C ASP A 281 -6.68 -21.28 10.32
N ARG A 282 -5.93 -21.51 9.24
CA ARG A 282 -4.72 -22.34 9.22
C ARG A 282 -3.42 -21.55 9.31
N ALA A 283 -3.39 -20.29 8.88
CA ALA A 283 -2.18 -19.47 8.84
C ALA A 283 -2.10 -18.44 9.98
N LYS A 284 -3.17 -18.25 10.75
CA LYS A 284 -3.22 -17.24 11.84
C LYS A 284 -2.18 -17.42 12.95
N ASP A 285 -1.53 -18.56 13.02
CA ASP A 285 -0.48 -18.81 14.01
C ASP A 285 0.91 -18.41 13.51
N GLU A 286 1.14 -18.48 12.21
CA GLU A 286 2.38 -18.11 11.52
C GLU A 286 2.44 -16.64 11.12
N ILE A 287 1.31 -15.95 11.07
CA ILE A 287 1.18 -14.55 10.64
C ILE A 287 1.06 -13.64 11.88
N ASP A 288 1.85 -12.57 11.91
CA ASP A 288 1.84 -11.60 13.01
C ASP A 288 0.76 -10.55 12.80
N ASP A 289 0.70 -9.94 11.61
CA ASP A 289 -0.26 -8.91 11.23
C ASP A 289 -1.23 -9.44 10.18
N MET A 290 -2.53 -9.23 10.38
CA MET A 290 -3.56 -9.76 9.47
C MET A 290 -4.49 -8.65 8.99
N SER A 291 -4.74 -8.63 7.67
CA SER A 291 -5.82 -7.85 7.08
C SER A 291 -6.87 -8.79 6.48
N ILE A 292 -8.11 -8.67 6.90
CA ILE A 292 -9.21 -9.52 6.41
C ILE A 292 -10.21 -8.71 5.60
N ASN A 293 -10.72 -9.28 4.52
CA ASN A 293 -11.69 -8.53 3.72
C ASN A 293 -13.02 -8.31 4.45
N LEU A 294 -13.83 -7.36 4.00
CA LEU A 294 -15.10 -7.02 4.63
C LEU A 294 -16.03 -8.25 4.78
N LYS A 295 -16.03 -9.18 3.82
CA LYS A 295 -16.86 -10.39 3.90
C LYS A 295 -16.43 -11.27 5.07
N LEU A 296 -15.13 -11.54 5.22
CA LEU A 296 -14.62 -12.29 6.36
C LEU A 296 -14.84 -11.55 7.67
N THR A 297 -14.70 -10.24 7.70
CA THR A 297 -14.99 -9.39 8.85
C THR A 297 -16.43 -9.61 9.33
N ILE A 298 -17.39 -9.59 8.41
CA ILE A 298 -18.81 -9.82 8.74
C ILE A 298 -19.05 -11.28 9.16
N GLN A 299 -18.47 -12.24 8.48
CA GLN A 299 -18.61 -13.67 8.80
C GLN A 299 -18.09 -14.01 10.18
N ASN A 300 -16.97 -13.41 10.57
CA ASN A 300 -16.32 -13.63 11.85
C ASN A 300 -16.72 -12.61 12.94
N TYR A 301 -17.76 -11.83 12.73
CA TYR A 301 -18.12 -10.70 13.60
C TYR A 301 -18.16 -11.06 15.09
N LYS A 302 -18.70 -12.26 15.44
CA LYS A 302 -18.78 -12.72 16.84
C LYS A 302 -17.43 -13.11 17.43
N ASP A 303 -16.47 -13.46 16.61
CA ASP A 303 -15.14 -13.97 17.01
C ASP A 303 -14.03 -12.96 16.77
N ILE A 304 -14.35 -11.78 16.19
CA ILE A 304 -13.38 -10.74 15.83
C ILE A 304 -12.56 -10.29 17.04
N GLU A 305 -13.20 -10.08 18.18
CA GLU A 305 -12.52 -9.66 19.41
C GLU A 305 -11.49 -10.71 19.87
N SER A 306 -11.85 -11.98 19.78
CA SER A 306 -10.96 -13.10 20.11
C SER A 306 -9.79 -13.20 19.12
N LEU A 307 -10.07 -13.05 17.82
CA LEU A 307 -9.04 -13.03 16.78
C LEU A 307 -8.08 -11.85 16.95
N LYS A 308 -8.62 -10.66 17.16
CA LYS A 308 -7.83 -9.46 17.42
C LYS A 308 -6.95 -9.63 18.65
N LYS A 309 -7.53 -10.12 19.76
CA LYS A 309 -6.74 -10.37 20.97
C LYS A 309 -5.58 -11.31 20.70
N LYS A 310 -5.79 -12.41 19.97
CA LYS A 310 -4.75 -13.37 19.62
C LYS A 310 -3.61 -12.72 18.80
N ILE A 311 -3.94 -11.86 17.86
CA ILE A 311 -2.97 -11.13 17.03
C ILE A 311 -2.23 -10.07 17.87
N ASN A 312 -2.96 -9.29 18.66
CA ASN A 312 -2.36 -8.24 19.49
C ASN A 312 -1.48 -8.82 20.62
N ASP A 313 -1.79 -10.01 21.17
CA ASP A 313 -0.96 -10.70 22.16
C ASP A 313 0.44 -11.07 21.58
N LYS A 314 0.58 -11.16 20.24
CA LYS A 314 1.87 -11.31 19.53
C LYS A 314 2.53 -9.97 19.18
N GLY A 315 1.90 -8.85 19.52
CA GLY A 315 2.33 -7.50 19.13
C GLY A 315 1.97 -7.14 17.68
N GLY A 316 1.08 -7.90 17.07
CA GLY A 316 0.55 -7.63 15.72
C GLY A 316 -0.72 -6.79 15.72
N ILE A 317 -1.25 -6.49 14.53
CA ILE A 317 -2.46 -5.70 14.30
C ILE A 317 -3.45 -6.46 13.41
N LEU A 318 -4.73 -6.22 13.64
CA LEU A 318 -5.82 -6.75 12.83
C LEU A 318 -6.53 -5.60 12.10
N THR A 319 -6.31 -5.51 10.80
CA THR A 319 -6.98 -4.55 9.91
C THR A 319 -8.02 -5.23 9.03
N TRP A 320 -8.72 -4.45 8.24
CA TRP A 320 -9.66 -4.96 7.24
C TRP A 320 -9.51 -4.23 5.92
N PHE A 321 -10.04 -4.82 4.84
CA PHE A 321 -9.97 -4.20 3.52
C PHE A 321 -11.22 -4.43 2.69
N VAL A 322 -11.38 -3.59 1.67
CA VAL A 322 -12.19 -3.81 0.49
C VAL A 322 -11.29 -3.73 -0.74
N CYS A 323 -11.60 -4.53 -1.74
CA CYS A 323 -10.87 -4.54 -3.00
C CYS A 323 -11.85 -4.22 -4.15
N CYS A 324 -11.96 -5.10 -5.13
CA CYS A 324 -12.95 -4.98 -6.21
C CYS A 324 -14.38 -5.24 -5.74
N PHE A 325 -14.55 -5.91 -4.61
CA PHE A 325 -15.83 -6.24 -3.99
C PHE A 325 -15.76 -6.06 -2.46
N PRO A 326 -16.92 -5.75 -1.80
CA PRO A 326 -18.21 -5.42 -2.41
C PRO A 326 -18.15 -4.11 -3.19
N GLU A 327 -19.10 -3.88 -4.08
CA GLU A 327 -19.23 -2.60 -4.78
C GLU A 327 -19.46 -1.44 -3.80
N LYS A 328 -20.15 -1.72 -2.69
CA LYS A 328 -20.47 -0.75 -1.61
C LYS A 328 -20.36 -1.41 -0.23
N PRO A 329 -19.75 -0.71 0.77
CA PRO A 329 -18.98 0.54 0.61
C PRO A 329 -17.63 0.27 -0.07
N ASN A 330 -17.18 1.20 -0.90
CA ASN A 330 -15.88 1.12 -1.53
C ASN A 330 -15.28 2.53 -1.73
N SER A 331 -14.03 2.60 -2.19
CA SER A 331 -13.31 3.85 -2.46
C SER A 331 -12.87 3.93 -3.93
N PHE A 332 -13.75 3.53 -4.86
CA PHE A 332 -13.55 3.79 -6.29
C PHE A 332 -13.69 5.28 -6.59
N LEU A 333 -13.12 5.73 -7.71
CA LEU A 333 -13.31 7.10 -8.18
C LEU A 333 -14.80 7.47 -8.37
N SER A 334 -15.63 6.48 -8.69
CA SER A 334 -17.09 6.64 -8.82
C SER A 334 -17.87 6.48 -7.51
N SER A 335 -17.20 6.08 -6.42
CA SER A 335 -17.88 5.91 -5.13
C SER A 335 -18.27 7.25 -4.52
N PRO A 336 -19.48 7.39 -3.97
CA PRO A 336 -19.84 8.56 -3.18
C PRO A 336 -18.88 8.77 -2.00
N PHE A 337 -18.50 10.00 -1.71
CA PHE A 337 -17.56 10.34 -0.62
C PHE A 337 -18.01 9.83 0.76
N VAL A 338 -19.31 9.65 0.97
CA VAL A 338 -19.83 9.06 2.21
C VAL A 338 -19.32 7.63 2.43
N GLU A 339 -19.04 6.88 1.38
CA GLU A 339 -18.53 5.51 1.50
C GLU A 339 -17.12 5.49 2.10
N ASN A 340 -16.27 6.45 1.74
CA ASN A 340 -14.96 6.61 2.36
C ASN A 340 -15.06 6.99 3.84
N ARG A 341 -16.03 7.79 4.22
CA ARG A 341 -16.30 8.11 5.63
C ARG A 341 -16.73 6.91 6.45
N ILE A 342 -17.53 6.02 5.86
CA ILE A 342 -18.02 4.80 6.52
C ILE A 342 -16.86 3.86 6.88
N ILE A 343 -15.74 3.87 6.15
CA ILE A 343 -14.57 3.05 6.45
C ILE A 343 -14.10 3.25 7.91
N GLY A 344 -13.93 4.49 8.35
CA GLY A 344 -13.55 4.78 9.74
C GLY A 344 -14.59 4.31 10.75
N TRP A 345 -15.88 4.46 10.43
CA TRP A 345 -16.97 4.01 11.29
C TRP A 345 -17.04 2.49 11.39
N TYR A 346 -16.83 1.77 10.30
CA TYR A 346 -16.78 0.30 10.31
C TYR A 346 -15.58 -0.22 11.07
N THR A 347 -14.41 0.41 10.91
CA THR A 347 -13.22 0.05 11.69
C THR A 347 -13.50 0.14 13.19
N TYR A 348 -14.12 1.24 13.63
CA TYR A 348 -14.53 1.41 15.02
C TYR A 348 -15.61 0.42 15.45
N TYR A 349 -16.65 0.22 14.63
CA TYR A 349 -17.76 -0.67 14.93
C TYR A 349 -17.33 -2.14 15.08
N PHE A 350 -16.44 -2.60 14.21
CA PHE A 350 -15.88 -3.94 14.29
C PHE A 350 -14.76 -4.07 15.34
N GLY A 351 -14.33 -2.97 15.95
CA GLY A 351 -13.24 -2.94 16.91
C GLY A 351 -11.87 -3.27 16.32
N LEU A 352 -11.66 -3.04 15.02
CA LEU A 352 -10.41 -3.31 14.31
C LEU A 352 -9.40 -2.17 14.48
N ASP A 353 -8.13 -2.44 14.15
CA ASP A 353 -7.03 -1.49 14.35
C ASP A 353 -6.91 -0.47 13.22
N GLY A 354 -7.38 -0.80 12.03
CA GLY A 354 -7.27 0.09 10.87
C GLY A 354 -7.81 -0.51 9.58
N PHE A 355 -7.37 0.07 8.48
CA PHE A 355 -7.84 -0.25 7.14
C PHE A 355 -6.68 -0.38 6.16
N LEU A 356 -6.75 -1.36 5.29
CA LEU A 356 -5.81 -1.60 4.20
C LEU A 356 -6.50 -1.40 2.86
N ARG A 357 -5.77 -0.85 1.89
CA ARG A 357 -6.13 -0.91 0.48
C ARG A 357 -4.90 -1.16 -0.39
N TRP A 358 -5.05 -2.09 -1.33
CA TRP A 358 -3.97 -2.56 -2.19
C TRP A 358 -3.49 -1.55 -3.23
N ASP A 359 -4.18 -0.42 -3.39
CA ASP A 359 -3.98 0.50 -4.50
C ASP A 359 -4.12 1.95 -4.05
N TYR A 360 -2.98 2.61 -3.89
CA TYR A 360 -2.90 4.05 -3.74
C TYR A 360 -2.64 4.74 -5.09
N ASN A 361 -1.68 4.24 -5.87
CA ASN A 361 -1.18 4.92 -7.06
C ASN A 361 -0.82 3.98 -8.22
N LEU A 362 -1.56 2.90 -8.37
CA LEU A 362 -1.42 1.98 -9.49
C LEU A 362 -2.19 2.50 -10.71
N TRP A 363 -1.53 3.32 -11.51
CA TRP A 363 -2.10 3.96 -12.67
C TRP A 363 -1.97 3.12 -13.94
N THR A 364 -2.90 3.26 -14.87
CA THR A 364 -2.77 2.79 -16.26
C THR A 364 -1.68 3.58 -17.00
N GLU A 365 -1.33 3.19 -18.24
CA GLU A 365 -0.36 3.93 -19.06
C GLU A 365 -0.77 5.37 -19.37
N ASP A 366 -2.08 5.62 -19.48
CA ASP A 366 -2.66 6.94 -19.71
C ASP A 366 -3.96 7.06 -18.91
N PRO A 367 -3.86 7.35 -17.60
CA PRO A 367 -5.03 7.37 -16.72
C PRO A 367 -6.06 8.43 -17.06
N TRP A 368 -5.67 9.44 -17.85
CA TRP A 368 -6.59 10.49 -18.33
C TRP A 368 -7.46 10.03 -19.49
N LYS A 369 -7.04 9.01 -20.24
CA LYS A 369 -7.80 8.42 -21.34
C LYS A 369 -8.43 7.09 -20.99
N ASP A 370 -7.74 6.31 -20.18
CA ASP A 370 -8.18 5.00 -19.74
C ASP A 370 -7.90 4.85 -18.23
N SER A 371 -8.81 5.42 -17.45
CA SER A 371 -8.78 5.33 -15.98
C SER A 371 -9.26 3.97 -15.48
N SER A 372 -9.70 3.08 -16.39
CA SER A 372 -10.50 1.98 -15.96
C SER A 372 -9.71 0.75 -15.59
N TYR A 373 -9.81 0.45 -14.34
CA TYR A 373 -9.93 -0.92 -13.88
C TYR A 373 -11.12 -1.60 -14.59
N LYS A 374 -11.09 -2.92 -14.61
CA LYS A 374 -12.14 -3.76 -15.19
C LYS A 374 -13.52 -3.53 -14.56
N PHE A 375 -13.57 -2.79 -13.43
CA PHE A 375 -14.77 -2.56 -12.63
C PHE A 375 -15.12 -1.08 -12.52
#